data_b0e520352511feb20d52a98d5974030b
#
_entry.id   b0e520352511feb20d52a98d5974030b
#
_cell.length_a   1.000
_cell.length_b   1.000
_cell.length_c   1.000
_cell.angle_alpha   90.00
_cell.angle_beta   90.00
_cell.angle_gamma   90.00
#
_symmetry.space_group_name_H-M   'P 1'
#
loop_
_entity.id
_entity.type
_entity.pdbx_description
1 polymer ?
#
loop_
_entity_poly.entity_id
_entity_poly.type
_entity_poly.pdbx_seq_one_letter_code
_entity_poly.pdbx_strand_id
1 'polypeptide(L)'
;METKNNPYRVSVPVLESVGTLGEEQYCFPTTIAQQTFWLLDQLERGNPAWNIAVRFRIRGRLDIPTLQRALNEIVGRHEILRTTFSLIDGLPRQIVHATAAIPLPLDDLSRLSQTERDAQEERVSIQEGERRFDLKNGPLIRARLLKLGEQEHMLLTTMHHIVSDGWSIGIFSDELGAHYAAFAEKRPPTVPELPFQFADYTIWQNDRMQKPALDKHRAYWKNKLAALPPLEIPLDHPRPALKTHNGYILSTVLPVPLTDALAELSSKHGCTFYTTALAVLKMLVHHYTLQNDIYVGTLLAGRDRVELEPLIGLFISTVVLRTDLSGDPKFSELLDRVKKTVEEGLEHQDLHFQQVVELLRPKRDPSRPVLYGINFIYQRDFVKPGEFAGLTMSSVPSKSPGAIYDINFFMVQRTDSWRLSCEYNYDLYDAESVNRMLGQMRNLFEEIAKDPDRRISKFTFPDNVGDPIPPFAPYTKLSPSRSSAARDVSSAPDAIADKAAKELLR
;
A
#
# COMPACT_ATOMS: atom_id res chain seq x y z
N MET A 1 -18.65 -13.32 -25.59
CA MET A 1 -17.37 -14.02 -25.87
C MET A 1 -17.17 -15.00 -24.75
N GLU A 2 -17.13 -16.28 -25.08
CA GLU A 2 -16.99 -17.36 -24.11
C GLU A 2 -15.64 -17.25 -23.41
N THR A 3 -15.68 -16.99 -22.12
CA THR A 3 -14.51 -17.08 -21.26
C THR A 3 -14.02 -18.53 -21.27
N LYS A 4 -12.78 -18.73 -21.70
CA LYS A 4 -12.09 -20.03 -21.82
C LYS A 4 -12.39 -20.91 -20.62
N ASN A 5 -12.78 -22.16 -20.90
CA ASN A 5 -13.07 -23.23 -19.93
C ASN A 5 -12.00 -23.33 -18.84
N ASN A 6 -12.24 -22.70 -17.70
CA ASN A 6 -11.48 -22.95 -16.48
C ASN A 6 -12.14 -24.15 -15.78
N PRO A 7 -11.46 -25.34 -15.69
CA PRO A 7 -12.03 -26.55 -15.11
C PRO A 7 -12.40 -26.43 -13.62
N TYR A 8 -11.98 -25.34 -12.97
CA TYR A 8 -12.27 -25.06 -11.56
C TYR A 8 -13.42 -24.10 -11.33
N ARG A 9 -14.06 -23.58 -12.40
CA ARG A 9 -15.31 -22.81 -12.28
C ARG A 9 -16.46 -23.77 -11.97
N VAL A 10 -16.89 -23.75 -10.71
CA VAL A 10 -18.09 -24.46 -10.27
C VAL A 10 -19.22 -23.43 -10.20
N SER A 11 -20.25 -23.58 -11.03
CA SER A 11 -21.46 -22.79 -10.85
C SER A 11 -22.13 -23.20 -9.54
N VAL A 12 -22.34 -22.24 -8.66
CA VAL A 12 -23.08 -22.48 -7.40
C VAL A 12 -24.57 -22.36 -7.73
N PRO A 13 -25.42 -23.33 -7.34
CA PRO A 13 -26.83 -23.10 -7.33
C PRO A 13 -27.11 -21.86 -6.46
N VAL A 14 -27.89 -20.92 -6.99
CA VAL A 14 -28.30 -19.73 -6.24
C VAL A 14 -28.90 -20.19 -4.93
N LEU A 15 -28.19 -19.96 -3.83
CA LEU A 15 -28.76 -20.11 -2.49
C LEU A 15 -29.91 -19.09 -2.39
N GLU A 16 -31.11 -19.58 -2.20
CA GLU A 16 -32.32 -18.78 -2.06
C GLU A 16 -32.11 -17.68 -1.02
N SER A 17 -31.86 -16.47 -1.48
CA SER A 17 -32.06 -15.26 -0.70
C SER A 17 -32.25 -14.06 -1.61
N VAL A 18 -33.51 -13.69 -1.77
CA VAL A 18 -33.99 -12.38 -2.15
C VAL A 18 -33.63 -11.89 -3.56
N GLY A 19 -34.43 -12.34 -4.55
CA GLY A 19 -34.95 -11.49 -5.60
C GLY A 19 -33.98 -10.90 -6.62
N THR A 20 -33.48 -11.72 -7.55
CA THR A 20 -33.54 -11.51 -9.01
C THR A 20 -33.14 -12.81 -9.67
N LEU A 21 -34.05 -13.36 -10.44
CA LEU A 21 -33.84 -14.52 -11.30
C LEU A 21 -32.82 -14.17 -12.39
N GLY A 22 -31.73 -14.92 -12.51
CA GLY A 22 -30.99 -15.03 -13.75
C GLY A 22 -29.50 -14.66 -13.79
N GLU A 23 -28.84 -14.29 -12.69
CA GLU A 23 -27.40 -14.02 -12.73
C GLU A 23 -26.59 -15.28 -12.38
N GLU A 24 -25.74 -15.73 -13.31
CA GLU A 24 -24.75 -16.77 -13.03
C GLU A 24 -23.74 -16.24 -12.00
N GLN A 25 -23.52 -17.00 -10.93
CA GLN A 25 -22.52 -16.73 -9.91
C GLN A 25 -21.51 -17.87 -9.86
N TYR A 26 -20.26 -17.53 -9.61
CA TYR A 26 -19.16 -18.50 -9.51
C TYR A 26 -18.52 -18.42 -8.13
N CYS A 27 -18.28 -19.59 -7.54
CA CYS A 27 -17.67 -19.71 -6.22
C CYS A 27 -16.20 -20.15 -6.33
N PHE A 28 -15.31 -19.42 -5.65
CA PHE A 28 -13.89 -19.74 -5.61
C PHE A 28 -13.36 -19.76 -4.17
N PRO A 29 -12.26 -20.47 -3.90
CA PRO A 29 -11.58 -20.35 -2.63
C PRO A 29 -11.05 -18.92 -2.45
N THR A 30 -10.72 -18.56 -1.22
CA THR A 30 -10.02 -17.31 -0.89
C THR A 30 -8.51 -17.55 -0.78
N THR A 31 -7.70 -16.50 -1.01
CA THR A 31 -6.28 -16.51 -0.63
C THR A 31 -6.14 -16.46 0.90
N ILE A 32 -4.96 -16.83 1.43
CA ILE A 32 -4.67 -16.70 2.88
C ILE A 32 -4.81 -15.24 3.34
N ALA A 33 -4.39 -14.28 2.53
CA ALA A 33 -4.54 -12.86 2.83
C ALA A 33 -6.03 -12.47 2.91
N GLN A 34 -6.85 -12.90 1.94
CA GLN A 34 -8.29 -12.66 1.97
C GLN A 34 -8.98 -13.31 3.18
N GLN A 35 -8.57 -14.53 3.57
CA GLN A 35 -9.09 -15.18 4.79
C GLN A 35 -8.79 -14.33 6.04
N THR A 36 -7.60 -13.76 6.10
CA THR A 36 -7.21 -12.87 7.21
C THR A 36 -8.08 -11.62 7.25
N PHE A 37 -8.26 -10.91 6.12
CA PHE A 37 -9.12 -9.73 6.06
C PHE A 37 -10.59 -10.05 6.33
N TRP A 38 -11.07 -11.19 5.84
CA TRP A 38 -12.44 -11.65 6.14
C TRP A 38 -12.62 -11.90 7.64
N LEU A 39 -11.67 -12.58 8.28
CA LEU A 39 -11.72 -12.83 9.73
C LEU A 39 -11.67 -11.52 10.53
N LEU A 40 -10.79 -10.60 10.17
CA LEU A 40 -10.69 -9.29 10.81
C LEU A 40 -11.99 -8.50 10.67
N ASP A 41 -12.64 -8.54 9.52
CA ASP A 41 -13.96 -7.92 9.33
C ASP A 41 -15.05 -8.57 10.20
N GLN A 42 -15.01 -9.90 10.42
CA GLN A 42 -15.96 -10.55 11.32
C GLN A 42 -15.75 -10.13 12.79
N LEU A 43 -14.50 -9.86 13.19
CA LEU A 43 -14.16 -9.41 14.54
C LEU A 43 -14.49 -7.93 14.75
N GLU A 44 -14.26 -7.12 13.74
CA GLU A 44 -14.41 -5.66 13.76
C GLU A 44 -15.19 -5.19 12.52
N ARG A 45 -16.47 -5.58 12.44
CA ARG A 45 -17.30 -5.40 11.24
C ARG A 45 -17.23 -4.01 10.65
N GLY A 46 -16.74 -3.95 9.40
CA GLY A 46 -16.66 -2.74 8.60
C GLY A 46 -15.68 -1.71 9.17
N ASN A 47 -14.61 -2.13 9.84
CA ASN A 47 -13.57 -1.22 10.30
C ASN A 47 -12.98 -0.44 9.10
N PRO A 48 -13.02 0.90 9.11
CA PRO A 48 -12.53 1.72 7.99
C PRO A 48 -11.01 1.62 7.76
N ALA A 49 -10.24 1.10 8.71
CA ALA A 49 -8.80 0.85 8.52
C ALA A 49 -8.51 -0.15 7.37
N TRP A 50 -9.50 -0.93 6.97
CA TRP A 50 -9.42 -1.86 5.83
C TRP A 50 -9.82 -1.20 4.49
N ASN A 51 -10.10 0.09 4.47
CA ASN A 51 -10.45 0.83 3.25
C ASN A 51 -9.22 1.48 2.64
N ILE A 52 -9.08 1.35 1.32
CA ILE A 52 -8.12 2.11 0.52
C ILE A 52 -8.89 3.27 -0.11
N ALA A 53 -8.75 4.46 0.47
CA ALA A 53 -9.38 5.67 -0.02
C ALA A 53 -8.38 6.49 -0.84
N VAL A 54 -8.73 6.79 -2.09
CA VAL A 54 -7.89 7.54 -3.02
C VAL A 54 -8.67 8.71 -3.59
N ARG A 55 -8.00 9.84 -3.76
CA ARG A 55 -8.54 11.07 -4.36
C ARG A 55 -7.80 11.38 -5.64
N PHE A 56 -8.54 11.56 -6.74
CA PHE A 56 -7.98 11.96 -8.02
C PHE A 56 -8.51 13.33 -8.40
N ARG A 57 -7.62 14.30 -8.55
CA ARG A 57 -7.95 15.60 -9.10
C ARG A 57 -7.93 15.55 -10.61
N ILE A 58 -9.04 15.86 -11.24
CA ILE A 58 -9.23 15.86 -12.69
C ILE A 58 -9.44 17.30 -13.15
N ARG A 59 -8.62 17.76 -14.10
CA ARG A 59 -8.74 19.08 -14.71
C ARG A 59 -8.98 18.94 -16.20
N GLY A 60 -9.83 19.83 -16.74
CA GLY A 60 -10.30 19.84 -18.11
C GLY A 60 -11.81 19.67 -18.19
N ARG A 61 -12.37 19.65 -19.40
CA ARG A 61 -13.81 19.44 -19.62
C ARG A 61 -14.14 17.97 -19.49
N LEU A 62 -14.62 17.57 -18.33
CA LEU A 62 -14.99 16.19 -18.02
C LEU A 62 -16.38 15.85 -18.55
N ASP A 63 -16.48 14.79 -19.36
CA ASP A 63 -17.75 14.15 -19.70
C ASP A 63 -18.10 13.07 -18.67
N ILE A 64 -19.04 13.39 -17.78
CA ILE A 64 -19.40 12.52 -16.63
C ILE A 64 -19.98 11.18 -17.08
N PRO A 65 -20.88 11.10 -18.08
CA PRO A 65 -21.33 9.82 -18.63
C PRO A 65 -20.19 8.93 -19.13
N THR A 66 -19.21 9.49 -19.82
CA THR A 66 -18.01 8.77 -20.28
C THR A 66 -17.17 8.27 -19.11
N LEU A 67 -16.98 9.07 -18.04
CA LEU A 67 -16.30 8.64 -16.84
C LEU A 67 -17.04 7.48 -16.14
N GLN A 68 -18.36 7.57 -16.01
CA GLN A 68 -19.20 6.49 -15.45
C GLN A 68 -19.05 5.19 -16.26
N ARG A 69 -19.04 5.30 -17.59
CA ARG A 69 -18.83 4.16 -18.47
C ARG A 69 -17.45 3.54 -18.29
N ALA A 70 -16.40 4.37 -18.20
CA ALA A 70 -15.02 3.88 -17.98
C ALA A 70 -14.88 3.16 -16.63
N LEU A 71 -15.49 3.67 -15.57
CA LEU A 71 -15.54 3.00 -14.26
C LEU A 71 -16.21 1.63 -14.33
N ASN A 72 -17.37 1.52 -14.99
CA ASN A 72 -18.08 0.26 -15.13
C ASN A 72 -17.35 -0.74 -16.03
N GLU A 73 -16.59 -0.26 -17.02
CA GLU A 73 -15.74 -1.13 -17.85
C GLU A 73 -14.65 -1.81 -17.02
N ILE A 74 -13.97 -1.07 -16.11
CA ILE A 74 -12.97 -1.63 -15.20
C ILE A 74 -13.61 -2.67 -14.27
N VAL A 75 -14.79 -2.38 -13.71
CA VAL A 75 -15.53 -3.33 -12.87
C VAL A 75 -15.92 -4.59 -13.64
N GLY A 76 -16.35 -4.46 -14.88
CA GLY A 76 -16.66 -5.58 -15.77
C GLY A 76 -15.43 -6.42 -16.09
N ARG A 77 -14.29 -5.76 -16.34
CA ARG A 77 -13.02 -6.38 -16.73
C ARG A 77 -12.38 -7.19 -15.61
N HIS A 78 -12.34 -6.66 -14.39
CA HIS A 78 -11.72 -7.27 -13.22
C HIS A 78 -12.76 -7.96 -12.35
N GLU A 79 -12.84 -9.28 -12.41
CA GLU A 79 -13.82 -10.09 -11.66
C GLU A 79 -13.78 -9.81 -10.16
N ILE A 80 -12.62 -9.54 -9.60
CA ILE A 80 -12.45 -9.24 -8.18
C ILE A 80 -13.22 -7.98 -7.72
N LEU A 81 -13.46 -7.00 -8.60
CA LEU A 81 -14.23 -5.80 -8.29
C LEU A 81 -15.74 -6.02 -8.26
N ARG A 82 -16.19 -7.16 -8.80
CA ARG A 82 -17.59 -7.64 -8.75
C ARG A 82 -17.71 -8.91 -7.91
N THR A 83 -16.82 -9.08 -6.94
CA THR A 83 -16.77 -10.22 -6.03
C THR A 83 -17.24 -9.80 -4.64
N THR A 84 -18.01 -10.69 -4.00
CA THR A 84 -18.41 -10.63 -2.59
C THR A 84 -17.87 -11.85 -1.84
N PHE A 85 -17.99 -11.84 -0.50
CA PHE A 85 -17.40 -12.89 0.34
C PHE A 85 -18.44 -13.45 1.29
N SER A 86 -18.60 -14.78 1.28
CA SER A 86 -19.56 -15.50 2.13
C SER A 86 -18.92 -16.73 2.73
N LEU A 87 -19.44 -17.14 3.89
CA LEU A 87 -19.06 -18.41 4.52
C LEU A 87 -19.83 -19.55 3.86
N ILE A 88 -19.12 -20.48 3.23
CA ILE A 88 -19.68 -21.70 2.62
C ILE A 88 -18.89 -22.88 3.17
N ASP A 89 -19.57 -23.87 3.70
CA ASP A 89 -18.99 -25.07 4.33
C ASP A 89 -17.93 -24.72 5.41
N GLY A 90 -18.19 -23.69 6.19
CA GLY A 90 -17.29 -23.23 7.27
C GLY A 90 -16.04 -22.49 6.80
N LEU A 91 -15.89 -22.22 5.49
CA LEU A 91 -14.75 -21.51 4.90
C LEU A 91 -15.20 -20.24 4.18
N PRO A 92 -14.45 -19.13 4.27
CA PRO A 92 -14.73 -17.96 3.47
C PRO A 92 -14.48 -18.25 1.99
N ARG A 93 -15.42 -17.85 1.14
CA ARG A 93 -15.38 -18.05 -0.31
C ARG A 93 -15.59 -16.73 -1.04
N GLN A 94 -15.00 -16.63 -2.22
CA GLN A 94 -15.25 -15.57 -3.20
C GLN A 94 -16.48 -15.95 -4.02
N ILE A 95 -17.45 -15.03 -4.11
CA ILE A 95 -18.63 -15.16 -4.96
C ILE A 95 -18.48 -14.11 -6.06
N VAL A 96 -18.11 -14.56 -7.24
CA VAL A 96 -17.95 -13.71 -8.42
C VAL A 96 -19.31 -13.58 -9.10
N HIS A 97 -19.82 -12.35 -9.22
CA HIS A 97 -21.07 -12.05 -9.89
C HIS A 97 -20.84 -11.89 -11.40
N ALA A 98 -21.81 -12.27 -12.23
CA ALA A 98 -21.68 -12.15 -13.68
C ALA A 98 -21.53 -10.70 -14.14
N THR A 99 -22.29 -9.80 -13.50
CA THR A 99 -22.26 -8.36 -13.78
C THR A 99 -22.25 -7.56 -12.47
N ALA A 100 -21.68 -6.38 -12.51
CA ALA A 100 -21.83 -5.35 -11.49
C ALA A 100 -21.62 -3.97 -12.11
N ALA A 101 -22.31 -2.98 -11.55
CA ALA A 101 -22.08 -1.57 -11.88
C ALA A 101 -21.99 -0.77 -10.58
N ILE A 102 -21.15 0.23 -10.58
CA ILE A 102 -21.01 1.15 -9.46
C ILE A 102 -21.59 2.51 -9.83
N PRO A 103 -22.43 3.13 -8.98
CA PRO A 103 -22.92 4.47 -9.22
C PRO A 103 -21.80 5.49 -9.07
N LEU A 104 -21.93 6.62 -9.79
CA LEU A 104 -21.05 7.78 -9.66
C LEU A 104 -21.89 9.01 -9.24
N PRO A 105 -22.29 9.11 -7.96
CA PRO A 105 -23.01 10.28 -7.48
C PRO A 105 -22.13 11.54 -7.62
N LEU A 106 -22.80 12.66 -8.01
CA LEU A 106 -22.18 13.95 -8.24
C LEU A 106 -22.64 14.94 -7.17
N ASP A 107 -21.68 15.55 -6.48
CA ASP A 107 -21.93 16.72 -5.62
C ASP A 107 -21.36 17.97 -6.30
N ASP A 108 -22.20 18.96 -6.55
CA ASP A 108 -21.76 20.24 -7.12
C ASP A 108 -21.38 21.24 -6.01
N LEU A 109 -20.08 21.41 -5.82
CA LEU A 109 -19.48 22.35 -4.86
C LEU A 109 -19.01 23.66 -5.55
N SER A 110 -19.24 23.82 -6.86
CA SER A 110 -18.67 24.90 -7.66
C SER A 110 -19.20 26.30 -7.25
N ARG A 111 -20.35 26.34 -6.57
CA ARG A 111 -20.99 27.61 -6.11
C ARG A 111 -20.51 28.05 -4.72
N LEU A 112 -19.78 27.20 -4.00
CA LEU A 112 -19.26 27.54 -2.68
C LEU A 112 -18.02 28.44 -2.81
N SER A 113 -17.78 29.27 -1.79
CA SER A 113 -16.51 29.97 -1.66
C SER A 113 -15.34 28.97 -1.57
N GLN A 114 -14.12 29.41 -1.86
CA GLN A 114 -12.93 28.53 -1.80
C GLN A 114 -12.82 27.84 -0.44
N THR A 115 -12.95 28.59 0.66
CA THR A 115 -12.83 28.06 2.03
C THR A 115 -13.93 27.02 2.34
N GLU A 116 -15.18 27.31 1.98
CA GLU A 116 -16.29 26.37 2.19
C GLU A 116 -16.13 25.12 1.33
N ARG A 117 -15.68 25.29 0.09
CA ARG A 117 -15.43 24.19 -0.86
C ARG A 117 -14.34 23.24 -0.35
N ASP A 118 -13.21 23.79 0.10
CA ASP A 118 -12.11 23.01 0.64
C ASP A 118 -12.55 22.24 1.90
N ALA A 119 -13.29 22.89 2.79
CA ALA A 119 -13.84 22.23 3.99
C ALA A 119 -14.86 21.14 3.63
N GLN A 120 -15.70 21.35 2.62
CA GLN A 120 -16.66 20.36 2.17
C GLN A 120 -16.01 19.19 1.43
N GLU A 121 -15.03 19.46 0.54
CA GLU A 121 -14.22 18.45 -0.13
C GLU A 121 -13.56 17.52 0.88
N GLU A 122 -12.94 18.10 1.90
CA GLU A 122 -12.29 17.35 2.96
C GLU A 122 -13.29 16.50 3.76
N ARG A 123 -14.41 17.09 4.17
CA ARG A 123 -15.47 16.39 4.92
C ARG A 123 -16.02 15.19 4.14
N VAL A 124 -16.36 15.39 2.86
CA VAL A 124 -16.90 14.30 2.03
C VAL A 124 -15.84 13.22 1.79
N SER A 125 -14.58 13.61 1.59
CA SER A 125 -13.47 12.65 1.41
C SER A 125 -13.29 11.76 2.64
N ILE A 126 -13.36 12.33 3.86
CA ILE A 126 -13.29 11.56 5.11
C ILE A 126 -14.49 10.62 5.21
N GLN A 127 -15.71 11.13 4.99
CA GLN A 127 -16.94 10.32 5.09
C GLN A 127 -16.93 9.13 4.13
N GLU A 128 -16.47 9.32 2.87
CA GLU A 128 -16.35 8.22 1.91
C GLU A 128 -15.24 7.22 2.29
N GLY A 129 -14.11 7.69 2.80
CA GLY A 129 -13.02 6.83 3.29
C GLY A 129 -13.43 5.99 4.49
N GLU A 130 -14.17 6.58 5.44
CA GLU A 130 -14.61 5.91 6.68
C GLU A 130 -15.88 5.08 6.50
N ARG A 131 -16.61 5.24 5.40
CA ARG A 131 -17.83 4.50 5.15
C ARG A 131 -17.56 3.01 5.06
N ARG A 132 -18.26 2.22 5.88
CA ARG A 132 -18.12 0.77 5.97
C ARG A 132 -18.50 0.05 4.68
N PHE A 133 -17.84 -1.08 4.44
CA PHE A 133 -18.24 -2.05 3.43
C PHE A 133 -18.96 -3.23 4.07
N ASP A 134 -19.85 -3.86 3.31
CA ASP A 134 -20.45 -5.14 3.62
C ASP A 134 -19.85 -6.19 2.68
N LEU A 135 -19.00 -7.07 3.22
CA LEU A 135 -18.30 -8.06 2.41
C LEU A 135 -19.25 -9.07 1.75
N LYS A 136 -20.43 -9.31 2.35
CA LYS A 136 -21.42 -10.26 1.85
C LYS A 136 -22.26 -9.71 0.70
N ASN A 137 -22.66 -8.45 0.79
CA ASN A 137 -23.59 -7.85 -0.17
C ASN A 137 -22.89 -6.96 -1.20
N GLY A 138 -21.72 -6.41 -0.89
CA GLY A 138 -20.98 -5.53 -1.79
C GLY A 138 -21.72 -4.23 -2.18
N PRO A 139 -21.34 -3.57 -3.28
CA PRO A 139 -20.06 -3.70 -3.96
C PRO A 139 -18.88 -3.28 -3.07
N LEU A 140 -17.69 -3.88 -3.30
CA LEU A 140 -16.50 -3.61 -2.51
C LEU A 140 -15.60 -2.51 -3.09
N ILE A 141 -16.13 -1.79 -4.05
CA ILE A 141 -15.59 -0.56 -4.63
C ILE A 141 -16.71 0.49 -4.68
N ARG A 142 -16.36 1.74 -4.41
CA ARG A 142 -17.27 2.90 -4.54
C ARG A 142 -16.54 4.04 -5.23
N ALA A 143 -17.30 4.85 -5.94
CA ALA A 143 -16.82 6.10 -6.53
C ALA A 143 -17.80 7.24 -6.22
N ARG A 144 -17.29 8.47 -6.07
CA ARG A 144 -18.06 9.70 -5.91
C ARG A 144 -17.33 10.84 -6.60
N LEU A 145 -18.06 11.70 -7.30
CA LEU A 145 -17.50 12.84 -8.01
C LEU A 145 -17.91 14.15 -7.34
N LEU A 146 -16.94 15.02 -7.04
CA LEU A 146 -17.17 16.37 -6.58
C LEU A 146 -16.84 17.32 -7.73
N LYS A 147 -17.80 18.17 -8.14
CA LYS A 147 -17.55 19.25 -9.09
C LYS A 147 -17.06 20.47 -8.31
N LEU A 148 -15.80 20.85 -8.51
CA LEU A 148 -15.15 21.97 -7.82
C LEU A 148 -15.22 23.26 -8.68
N GLY A 149 -15.41 23.11 -9.98
CA GLY A 149 -15.51 24.19 -10.96
C GLY A 149 -15.88 23.64 -12.33
N GLU A 150 -15.96 24.50 -13.35
CA GLU A 150 -16.35 24.09 -14.71
C GLU A 150 -15.33 23.10 -15.35
N GLN A 151 -14.07 23.21 -14.95
CA GLN A 151 -12.97 22.37 -15.47
C GLN A 151 -12.16 21.73 -14.34
N GLU A 152 -12.73 21.59 -13.15
CA GLU A 152 -12.03 20.97 -12.02
C GLU A 152 -12.99 20.08 -11.23
N HIS A 153 -12.59 18.82 -11.07
CA HIS A 153 -13.34 17.80 -10.35
C HIS A 153 -12.43 17.00 -9.42
N MET A 154 -13.01 16.42 -8.39
CA MET A 154 -12.35 15.45 -7.51
C MET A 154 -13.11 14.14 -7.60
N LEU A 155 -12.47 13.10 -8.09
CA LEU A 155 -12.98 11.73 -8.04
C LEU A 155 -12.48 11.07 -6.76
N LEU A 156 -13.41 10.71 -5.90
CA LEU A 156 -13.17 9.91 -4.70
C LEU A 156 -13.42 8.45 -5.06
N THR A 157 -12.44 7.59 -4.83
CA THR A 157 -12.59 6.14 -5.04
C THR A 157 -12.16 5.43 -3.77
N THR A 158 -12.99 4.53 -3.28
CA THR A 158 -12.70 3.73 -2.09
C THR A 158 -12.89 2.25 -2.44
N MET A 159 -11.91 1.43 -2.12
CA MET A 159 -11.95 -0.03 -2.27
C MET A 159 -11.66 -0.69 -0.93
N HIS A 160 -12.31 -1.84 -0.66
CA HIS A 160 -11.92 -2.64 0.49
C HIS A 160 -10.61 -3.40 0.19
N HIS A 161 -9.73 -3.49 1.18
CA HIS A 161 -8.43 -4.16 1.02
C HIS A 161 -8.53 -5.63 0.59
N ILE A 162 -9.64 -6.33 0.89
CA ILE A 162 -9.86 -7.73 0.49
C ILE A 162 -9.92 -7.92 -1.04
N VAL A 163 -10.20 -6.86 -1.80
CA VAL A 163 -10.28 -6.86 -3.27
C VAL A 163 -9.21 -6.01 -3.95
N SER A 164 -8.34 -5.35 -3.20
CA SER A 164 -7.39 -4.38 -3.76
C SER A 164 -6.17 -4.19 -2.87
N ASP A 165 -5.09 -3.68 -3.45
CA ASP A 165 -3.88 -3.22 -2.78
C ASP A 165 -3.36 -1.93 -3.42
N GLY A 166 -2.24 -1.39 -2.92
CA GLY A 166 -1.67 -0.15 -3.45
C GLY A 166 -1.31 -0.22 -4.93
N TRP A 167 -0.76 -1.34 -5.41
CA TRP A 167 -0.44 -1.56 -6.82
C TRP A 167 -1.70 -1.54 -7.70
N SER A 168 -2.77 -2.14 -7.22
CA SER A 168 -4.08 -2.17 -7.89
C SER A 168 -4.64 -0.77 -8.16
N ILE A 169 -4.33 0.22 -7.31
CA ILE A 169 -4.74 1.61 -7.52
C ILE A 169 -4.05 2.22 -8.74
N GLY A 170 -2.78 1.87 -9.00
CA GLY A 170 -2.08 2.27 -10.21
C GLY A 170 -2.75 1.72 -11.47
N ILE A 171 -3.04 0.41 -11.48
CA ILE A 171 -3.76 -0.25 -12.59
C ILE A 171 -5.12 0.42 -12.82
N PHE A 172 -5.88 0.62 -11.74
CA PHE A 172 -7.18 1.30 -11.81
C PHE A 172 -7.07 2.69 -12.43
N SER A 173 -6.07 3.48 -12.02
CA SER A 173 -5.83 4.83 -12.54
C SER A 173 -5.46 4.83 -14.03
N ASP A 174 -4.56 3.93 -14.43
CA ASP A 174 -4.09 3.83 -15.81
C ASP A 174 -5.22 3.35 -16.73
N GLU A 175 -5.98 2.33 -16.32
CA GLU A 175 -7.13 1.83 -17.08
C GLU A 175 -8.26 2.86 -17.15
N LEU A 176 -8.51 3.63 -16.07
CA LEU A 176 -9.52 4.69 -16.08
C LEU A 176 -9.21 5.74 -17.16
N GLY A 177 -7.96 6.20 -17.23
CA GLY A 177 -7.51 7.12 -18.27
C GLY A 177 -7.64 6.53 -19.68
N ALA A 178 -7.22 5.27 -19.87
CA ALA A 178 -7.25 4.59 -21.16
C ALA A 178 -8.67 4.37 -21.67
N HIS A 179 -9.58 3.88 -20.80
CA HIS A 179 -11.00 3.65 -21.17
C HIS A 179 -11.73 4.98 -21.42
N TYR A 180 -11.51 5.98 -20.55
CA TYR A 180 -12.11 7.30 -20.75
C TYR A 180 -11.70 7.89 -22.11
N ALA A 181 -10.40 7.91 -22.43
CA ALA A 181 -9.90 8.42 -23.70
C ALA A 181 -10.51 7.68 -24.90
N ALA A 182 -10.53 6.35 -24.84
CA ALA A 182 -11.10 5.53 -25.91
C ALA A 182 -12.58 5.86 -26.15
N PHE A 183 -13.37 5.99 -25.09
CA PHE A 183 -14.81 6.28 -25.22
C PHE A 183 -15.07 7.73 -25.65
N ALA A 184 -14.30 8.72 -25.15
CA ALA A 184 -14.38 10.11 -25.56
C ALA A 184 -14.05 10.29 -27.06
N GLU A 185 -13.04 9.56 -27.54
CA GLU A 185 -12.58 9.56 -28.94
C GLU A 185 -13.35 8.57 -29.83
N LYS A 186 -14.33 7.84 -29.28
CA LYS A 186 -15.16 6.84 -29.99
C LYS A 186 -14.33 5.74 -30.69
N ARG A 187 -13.24 5.31 -30.07
CA ARG A 187 -12.37 4.24 -30.52
C ARG A 187 -12.38 3.05 -29.57
N PRO A 188 -11.98 1.86 -30.00
CA PRO A 188 -11.80 0.72 -29.09
C PRO A 188 -10.77 1.02 -28.01
N PRO A 189 -10.96 0.54 -26.76
CA PRO A 189 -9.95 0.59 -25.74
C PRO A 189 -8.67 -0.15 -26.16
N THR A 190 -7.52 0.39 -25.79
CA THR A 190 -6.20 -0.21 -26.08
C THR A 190 -5.63 -1.02 -24.92
N VAL A 191 -6.46 -1.28 -23.89
CA VAL A 191 -6.04 -2.07 -22.73
C VAL A 191 -5.94 -3.55 -23.13
N PRO A 192 -4.77 -4.21 -22.96
CA PRO A 192 -4.58 -5.62 -23.33
C PRO A 192 -5.52 -6.54 -22.55
N GLU A 193 -5.93 -7.67 -23.14
CA GLU A 193 -6.71 -8.69 -22.41
C GLU A 193 -5.92 -9.20 -21.18
N LEU A 194 -6.65 -9.48 -20.10
CA LEU A 194 -6.04 -10.09 -18.92
C LEU A 194 -5.72 -11.56 -19.21
N PRO A 195 -4.50 -12.03 -18.84
CA PRO A 195 -4.11 -13.43 -19.07
C PRO A 195 -4.98 -14.41 -18.25
N PHE A 196 -5.44 -13.99 -17.07
CA PHE A 196 -6.35 -14.70 -16.16
C PHE A 196 -6.95 -13.71 -15.14
N GLN A 197 -7.81 -14.20 -14.26
CA GLN A 197 -8.46 -13.39 -13.23
C GLN A 197 -7.84 -13.66 -11.83
N PHE A 198 -8.14 -12.79 -10.87
CA PHE A 198 -7.66 -12.98 -9.48
C PHE A 198 -8.14 -14.32 -8.88
N ALA A 199 -9.30 -14.78 -9.23
CA ALA A 199 -9.82 -16.09 -8.80
C ALA A 199 -8.93 -17.25 -9.26
N ASP A 200 -8.38 -17.19 -10.48
CA ASP A 200 -7.45 -18.18 -11.01
C ASP A 200 -6.12 -18.19 -10.23
N TYR A 201 -5.60 -16.98 -9.93
CA TYR A 201 -4.44 -16.83 -9.04
C TYR A 201 -4.69 -17.47 -7.67
N THR A 202 -5.88 -17.31 -7.11
CA THR A 202 -6.23 -17.89 -5.80
C THR A 202 -6.12 -19.42 -5.80
N ILE A 203 -6.60 -20.08 -6.86
CA ILE A 203 -6.50 -21.53 -7.02
C ILE A 203 -5.02 -21.94 -7.10
N TRP A 204 -4.25 -21.28 -7.96
CA TRP A 204 -2.83 -21.53 -8.12
C TRP A 204 -2.04 -21.32 -6.81
N GLN A 205 -2.34 -20.25 -6.06
CA GLN A 205 -1.71 -19.98 -4.77
C GLN A 205 -2.00 -21.09 -3.76
N ASN A 206 -3.28 -21.47 -3.60
CA ASN A 206 -3.68 -22.50 -2.65
C ASN A 206 -3.04 -23.87 -2.98
N ASP A 207 -2.92 -24.23 -4.25
CA ASP A 207 -2.20 -25.45 -4.67
C ASP A 207 -0.71 -25.39 -4.32
N ARG A 208 -0.07 -24.23 -4.56
CA ARG A 208 1.35 -24.01 -4.21
C ARG A 208 1.59 -24.12 -2.70
N MET A 209 0.65 -23.65 -1.87
CA MET A 209 0.77 -23.63 -0.41
C MET A 209 0.78 -25.02 0.24
N GLN A 210 0.30 -26.04 -0.47
CA GLN A 210 0.26 -27.43 0.04
C GLN A 210 1.55 -28.22 -0.27
N LYS A 211 2.50 -27.66 -1.03
CA LYS A 211 3.69 -28.39 -1.48
C LYS A 211 4.76 -28.50 -0.40
N PRO A 212 5.48 -29.64 -0.34
CA PRO A 212 6.65 -29.81 0.56
C PRO A 212 7.75 -28.78 0.34
N ALA A 213 7.78 -28.14 -0.83
CA ALA A 213 8.74 -27.07 -1.14
C ALA A 213 8.75 -25.91 -0.12
N LEU A 214 7.66 -25.73 0.64
CA LEU A 214 7.58 -24.71 1.68
C LEU A 214 8.31 -25.09 2.99
N ASP A 215 8.76 -26.32 3.17
CA ASP A 215 9.37 -26.75 4.44
C ASP A 215 10.67 -26.00 4.75
N LYS A 216 11.48 -25.70 3.72
CA LYS A 216 12.67 -24.86 3.89
C LYS A 216 12.32 -23.44 4.39
N HIS A 217 11.22 -22.87 3.89
CA HIS A 217 10.76 -21.53 4.30
C HIS A 217 10.19 -21.57 5.72
N ARG A 218 9.47 -22.64 6.10
CA ARG A 218 8.99 -22.86 7.48
C ARG A 218 10.15 -22.98 8.46
N ALA A 219 11.18 -23.76 8.12
CA ALA A 219 12.38 -23.90 8.96
C ALA A 219 13.10 -22.56 9.15
N TYR A 220 13.29 -21.80 8.08
CA TYR A 220 13.92 -20.49 8.13
C TYR A 220 13.15 -19.52 9.05
N TRP A 221 11.85 -19.30 8.82
CA TRP A 221 11.07 -18.35 9.60
C TRP A 221 10.94 -18.78 11.07
N LYS A 222 10.80 -20.07 11.33
CA LYS A 222 10.79 -20.60 12.70
C LYS A 222 12.07 -20.26 13.46
N ASN A 223 13.22 -20.39 12.81
CA ASN A 223 14.50 -20.07 13.42
C ASN A 223 14.74 -18.56 13.50
N LYS A 224 14.49 -17.83 12.40
CA LYS A 224 14.76 -16.38 12.29
C LYS A 224 13.93 -15.56 13.28
N LEU A 225 12.68 -15.95 13.50
CA LEU A 225 11.73 -15.23 14.37
C LEU A 225 11.50 -15.96 15.72
N ALA A 226 12.35 -16.92 16.08
CA ALA A 226 12.30 -17.57 17.39
C ALA A 226 12.57 -16.55 18.50
N ALA A 227 11.80 -16.64 19.59
CA ALA A 227 11.99 -15.88 20.82
C ALA A 227 12.18 -14.36 20.58
N LEU A 228 11.33 -13.76 19.72
CA LEU A 228 11.35 -12.30 19.51
C LEU A 228 11.13 -11.57 20.84
N PRO A 229 12.07 -10.67 21.26
CA PRO A 229 11.81 -9.82 22.41
C PRO A 229 10.68 -8.82 22.08
N PRO A 230 9.91 -8.35 23.05
CA PRO A 230 9.01 -7.25 22.81
C PRO A 230 9.76 -6.02 22.30
N LEU A 231 9.36 -5.50 21.15
CA LEU A 231 9.95 -4.30 20.53
C LEU A 231 8.86 -3.25 20.38
N GLU A 232 9.00 -2.15 21.08
CA GLU A 232 8.04 -1.06 21.07
C GLU A 232 8.80 0.26 21.29
N ILE A 233 8.58 1.23 20.41
CA ILE A 233 9.01 2.61 20.65
C ILE A 233 8.25 3.13 21.88
N PRO A 234 8.89 3.86 22.80
CA PRO A 234 8.23 4.42 23.98
C PRO A 234 6.97 5.18 23.62
N LEU A 235 5.86 4.86 24.28
CA LEU A 235 4.54 5.43 24.04
C LEU A 235 4.38 6.76 24.80
N ASP A 236 3.66 7.72 24.21
CA ASP A 236 3.27 8.97 24.87
C ASP A 236 2.04 8.74 25.77
N HIS A 237 1.18 7.76 25.44
CA HIS A 237 -0.03 7.43 26.18
C HIS A 237 -0.06 5.96 26.62
N PRO A 238 -0.69 5.65 27.75
CA PRO A 238 -0.88 4.26 28.16
C PRO A 238 -1.65 3.47 27.10
N ARG A 239 -1.15 2.28 26.76
CA ARG A 239 -1.78 1.41 25.78
C ARG A 239 -3.18 0.99 26.23
N PRO A 240 -4.23 1.17 25.41
CA PRO A 240 -5.58 0.68 25.69
C PRO A 240 -5.61 -0.85 25.84
N ALA A 241 -6.54 -1.38 26.61
CA ALA A 241 -6.69 -2.82 26.81
C ALA A 241 -7.04 -3.60 25.54
N LEU A 242 -7.70 -2.92 24.59
CA LEU A 242 -7.98 -3.41 23.23
C LEU A 242 -7.30 -2.48 22.23
N LYS A 243 -6.75 -3.06 21.18
CA LYS A 243 -6.16 -2.29 20.08
C LYS A 243 -7.20 -1.36 19.48
N THR A 244 -6.81 -0.11 19.26
CA THR A 244 -7.59 0.88 18.50
C THR A 244 -6.98 1.06 17.11
N HIS A 245 -7.74 1.67 16.20
CA HIS A 245 -7.30 1.94 14.84
C HIS A 245 -7.33 3.43 14.51
N ASN A 246 -7.30 4.28 15.51
CA ASN A 246 -7.34 5.72 15.37
C ASN A 246 -6.03 6.23 14.73
N GLY A 247 -6.05 6.50 13.43
CA GLY A 247 -4.86 6.81 12.65
C GLY A 247 -4.73 8.29 12.27
N TYR A 248 -3.49 8.76 12.27
CA TYR A 248 -3.12 10.04 11.66
C TYR A 248 -1.80 9.90 10.90
N ILE A 249 -1.58 10.76 9.88
CA ILE A 249 -0.35 10.75 9.07
C ILE A 249 0.34 12.10 9.17
N LEU A 250 1.63 12.08 9.50
CA LEU A 250 2.54 13.21 9.36
C LEU A 250 3.58 12.91 8.27
N SER A 251 4.14 13.96 7.68
CA SER A 251 5.08 13.80 6.58
C SER A 251 6.19 14.84 6.62
N THR A 252 7.35 14.47 6.06
CA THR A 252 8.41 15.39 5.66
C THR A 252 8.89 15.04 4.25
N VAL A 253 9.68 15.91 3.64
CA VAL A 253 10.20 15.72 2.28
C VAL A 253 11.70 15.56 2.33
N LEU A 254 12.23 14.58 1.60
CA LEU A 254 13.66 14.43 1.33
C LEU A 254 13.96 15.05 -0.03
N PRO A 255 14.87 16.04 -0.10
CA PRO A 255 15.19 16.70 -1.37
C PRO A 255 15.95 15.77 -2.31
N VAL A 256 15.75 15.94 -3.61
CA VAL A 256 16.37 15.11 -4.66
C VAL A 256 17.88 14.95 -4.50
N PRO A 257 18.70 16.01 -4.24
CA PRO A 257 20.14 15.82 -4.09
C PRO A 257 20.53 14.87 -2.94
N LEU A 258 19.76 14.85 -1.85
CA LEU A 258 19.97 13.92 -0.74
C LEU A 258 19.62 12.49 -1.15
N THR A 259 18.49 12.31 -1.80
CA THR A 259 18.04 10.96 -2.20
C THR A 259 18.91 10.37 -3.29
N ASP A 260 19.44 11.19 -4.21
CA ASP A 260 20.42 10.77 -5.22
C ASP A 260 21.72 10.30 -4.58
N ALA A 261 22.25 11.06 -3.61
CA ALA A 261 23.44 10.68 -2.87
C ALA A 261 23.26 9.35 -2.11
N LEU A 262 22.10 9.14 -1.50
CA LEU A 262 21.75 7.89 -0.81
C LEU A 262 21.55 6.72 -1.77
N ALA A 263 20.98 6.96 -2.95
CA ALA A 263 20.85 5.96 -3.99
C ALA A 263 22.22 5.54 -4.55
N GLU A 264 23.14 6.51 -4.74
CA GLU A 264 24.53 6.22 -5.12
C GLU A 264 25.26 5.42 -4.03
N LEU A 265 25.11 5.80 -2.76
CA LEU A 265 25.64 5.03 -1.63
C LEU A 265 25.11 3.60 -1.63
N SER A 266 23.80 3.41 -1.80
CA SER A 266 23.17 2.10 -1.86
C SER A 266 23.77 1.26 -2.99
N SER A 267 23.91 1.84 -4.19
CA SER A 267 24.52 1.19 -5.34
C SER A 267 25.97 0.76 -5.09
N LYS A 268 26.78 1.61 -4.46
CA LYS A 268 28.17 1.29 -4.07
C LYS A 268 28.26 0.08 -3.15
N HIS A 269 27.27 -0.10 -2.27
CA HIS A 269 27.16 -1.27 -1.39
C HIS A 269 26.40 -2.45 -2.02
N GLY A 270 26.03 -2.35 -3.30
CA GLY A 270 25.28 -3.39 -4.03
C GLY A 270 23.93 -3.69 -3.39
N CYS A 271 23.23 -2.69 -2.89
CA CYS A 271 21.89 -2.81 -2.31
C CYS A 271 20.95 -1.73 -2.87
N THR A 272 19.68 -1.82 -2.53
CA THR A 272 18.67 -0.85 -2.96
C THR A 272 18.55 0.31 -1.99
N PHE A 273 18.00 1.44 -2.42
CA PHE A 273 17.68 2.55 -1.52
C PHE A 273 16.67 2.15 -0.43
N TYR A 274 15.78 1.19 -0.71
CA TYR A 274 14.95 0.55 0.33
C TYR A 274 15.79 0.00 1.49
N THR A 275 16.83 -0.74 1.17
CA THR A 275 17.73 -1.35 2.18
C THR A 275 18.39 -0.29 3.04
N THR A 276 18.86 0.79 2.43
CA THR A 276 19.45 1.94 3.13
C THR A 276 18.42 2.63 4.03
N ALA A 277 17.22 2.87 3.53
CA ALA A 277 16.13 3.48 4.29
C ALA A 277 15.68 2.60 5.47
N LEU A 278 15.60 1.28 5.27
CA LEU A 278 15.31 0.32 6.34
C LEU A 278 16.42 0.30 7.40
N ALA A 279 17.69 0.40 7.01
CA ALA A 279 18.82 0.51 7.96
C ALA A 279 18.71 1.78 8.82
N VAL A 280 18.35 2.91 8.21
CA VAL A 280 18.12 4.18 8.92
C VAL A 280 16.95 4.05 9.91
N LEU A 281 15.84 3.46 9.50
CA LEU A 281 14.71 3.21 10.41
C LEU A 281 15.11 2.30 11.57
N LYS A 282 15.91 1.25 11.32
CA LYS A 282 16.40 0.37 12.39
C LYS A 282 17.30 1.09 13.38
N MET A 283 18.14 2.05 12.92
CA MET A 283 18.90 2.92 13.81
C MET A 283 18.00 3.80 14.67
N LEU A 284 16.94 4.38 14.08
CA LEU A 284 15.97 5.18 14.83
C LEU A 284 15.27 4.33 15.91
N VAL A 285 14.82 3.13 15.56
CA VAL A 285 14.18 2.19 16.51
C VAL A 285 15.17 1.79 17.61
N HIS A 286 16.43 1.49 17.27
CA HIS A 286 17.50 1.20 18.22
C HIS A 286 17.71 2.36 19.21
N HIS A 287 17.74 3.59 18.71
CA HIS A 287 17.89 4.79 19.55
C HIS A 287 16.78 4.92 20.60
N TYR A 288 15.52 4.73 20.19
CA TYR A 288 14.36 4.86 21.09
C TYR A 288 14.20 3.68 22.06
N THR A 289 14.57 2.48 21.64
CA THR A 289 14.32 1.26 22.42
C THR A 289 15.53 0.79 23.20
N LEU A 290 16.73 1.26 22.86
CA LEU A 290 18.02 0.81 23.37
C LEU A 290 18.27 -0.71 23.15
N GLN A 291 17.49 -1.35 22.28
CA GLN A 291 17.65 -2.75 21.93
C GLN A 291 18.54 -2.89 20.71
N ASN A 292 19.34 -3.97 20.66
CA ASN A 292 20.16 -4.29 19.50
C ASN A 292 19.46 -5.21 18.50
N ASP A 293 18.48 -5.97 18.96
CA ASP A 293 17.72 -6.93 18.15
C ASP A 293 16.47 -6.24 17.60
N ILE A 294 16.59 -5.72 16.39
CA ILE A 294 15.55 -4.88 15.77
C ILE A 294 14.85 -5.64 14.65
N TYR A 295 13.51 -5.73 14.77
CA TYR A 295 12.66 -6.31 13.72
C TYR A 295 11.56 -5.34 13.30
N VAL A 296 11.31 -5.30 12.00
CA VAL A 296 10.36 -4.40 11.34
C VAL A 296 9.56 -5.21 10.34
N GLY A 297 8.24 -5.04 10.32
CA GLY A 297 7.40 -5.57 9.27
C GLY A 297 7.55 -4.76 7.98
N THR A 298 7.45 -5.40 6.83
CA THR A 298 7.39 -4.72 5.54
C THR A 298 6.44 -5.45 4.59
N LEU A 299 5.92 -4.72 3.62
CA LEU A 299 5.01 -5.27 2.63
C LEU A 299 5.77 -5.53 1.32
N LEU A 300 5.53 -6.68 0.74
CA LEU A 300 5.96 -7.05 -0.61
C LEU A 300 4.76 -6.96 -1.54
N ALA A 301 4.99 -6.58 -2.79
CA ALA A 301 3.92 -6.44 -3.78
C ALA A 301 3.22 -7.79 -4.13
N GLY A 302 3.90 -8.91 -3.92
CA GLY A 302 3.36 -10.25 -4.18
C GLY A 302 3.09 -10.56 -5.66
N ARG A 303 3.69 -9.78 -6.57
CA ARG A 303 3.60 -9.95 -8.02
C ARG A 303 4.94 -10.40 -8.59
N ASP A 304 5.31 -11.65 -8.27
CA ASP A 304 6.57 -12.29 -8.68
C ASP A 304 6.58 -12.76 -10.15
N ARG A 305 5.48 -12.54 -10.87
CA ARG A 305 5.29 -12.91 -12.28
C ARG A 305 4.71 -11.74 -13.06
N VAL A 306 5.17 -11.55 -14.29
CA VAL A 306 4.69 -10.48 -15.20
C VAL A 306 3.18 -10.60 -15.46
N GLU A 307 2.66 -11.81 -15.48
CA GLU A 307 1.23 -12.06 -15.70
C GLU A 307 0.34 -11.55 -14.55
N LEU A 308 0.90 -11.34 -13.33
CA LEU A 308 0.19 -10.79 -12.17
C LEU A 308 0.17 -9.26 -12.18
N GLU A 309 1.08 -8.62 -12.92
CA GLU A 309 1.21 -7.17 -12.93
C GLU A 309 -0.07 -6.43 -13.35
N PRO A 310 -0.84 -6.87 -14.36
CA PRO A 310 -2.04 -6.18 -14.80
C PRO A 310 -3.30 -6.48 -13.98
N LEU A 311 -3.20 -7.30 -12.92
CA LEU A 311 -4.37 -7.74 -12.16
C LEU A 311 -4.65 -6.81 -10.97
N ILE A 312 -5.92 -6.42 -10.81
CA ILE A 312 -6.43 -5.86 -9.57
C ILE A 312 -6.70 -6.99 -8.58
N GLY A 313 -6.30 -6.82 -7.31
CA GLY A 313 -6.52 -7.82 -6.25
C GLY A 313 -5.65 -7.58 -5.02
N LEU A 314 -5.82 -8.42 -4.01
CA LEU A 314 -5.02 -8.44 -2.79
C LEU A 314 -3.83 -9.40 -2.97
N PHE A 315 -2.72 -8.88 -3.46
CA PHE A 315 -1.49 -9.66 -3.66
C PHE A 315 -0.45 -9.42 -2.58
N ILE A 316 -0.54 -8.29 -1.86
CA ILE A 316 0.47 -7.94 -0.87
C ILE A 316 0.74 -9.09 0.11
N SER A 317 2.01 -9.29 0.39
CA SER A 317 2.49 -10.21 1.41
C SER A 317 3.34 -9.45 2.43
N THR A 318 3.38 -9.95 3.65
CA THR A 318 4.16 -9.34 4.73
C THR A 318 5.35 -10.21 5.09
N VAL A 319 6.51 -9.59 5.29
CA VAL A 319 7.68 -10.24 5.87
C VAL A 319 8.18 -9.46 7.08
N VAL A 320 8.78 -10.16 8.04
CA VAL A 320 9.36 -9.54 9.24
C VAL A 320 10.89 -9.63 9.16
N LEU A 321 11.53 -8.48 9.04
CA LEU A 321 12.97 -8.35 8.81
C LEU A 321 13.70 -8.07 10.13
N ARG A 322 14.32 -9.10 10.73
CA ARG A 322 15.06 -9.06 11.99
C ARG A 322 16.57 -8.91 11.74
N THR A 323 17.18 -7.89 12.34
CA THR A 323 18.61 -7.57 12.20
C THR A 323 19.22 -7.27 13.57
N ASP A 324 20.43 -7.79 13.83
CA ASP A 324 21.22 -7.49 15.00
C ASP A 324 22.10 -6.24 14.75
N LEU A 325 21.96 -5.23 15.63
CA LEU A 325 22.72 -3.98 15.63
C LEU A 325 23.84 -3.96 16.68
N SER A 326 24.10 -5.08 17.36
CA SER A 326 25.12 -5.15 18.43
C SER A 326 26.53 -4.86 17.94
N GLY A 327 27.38 -4.41 18.86
CA GLY A 327 28.80 -4.19 18.62
C GLY A 327 29.14 -2.80 18.09
N ASP A 328 28.19 -1.85 18.13
CA ASP A 328 28.38 -0.47 17.64
C ASP A 328 29.02 -0.43 16.22
N PRO A 329 28.40 -1.08 15.22
CA PRO A 329 28.97 -1.14 13.88
C PRO A 329 29.04 0.25 13.24
N LYS A 330 29.87 0.41 12.20
CA LYS A 330 29.73 1.51 11.24
C LYS A 330 28.41 1.37 10.51
N PHE A 331 27.86 2.49 9.99
CA PHE A 331 26.63 2.40 9.20
C PHE A 331 26.81 1.51 7.95
N SER A 332 27.95 1.56 7.28
CA SER A 332 28.29 0.67 6.16
C SER A 332 28.22 -0.80 6.55
N GLU A 333 28.72 -1.20 7.72
CA GLU A 333 28.63 -2.57 8.24
C GLU A 333 27.18 -2.96 8.61
N LEU A 334 26.41 -2.02 9.18
CA LEU A 334 24.99 -2.22 9.44
C LEU A 334 24.22 -2.41 8.13
N LEU A 335 24.54 -1.62 7.10
CA LEU A 335 23.91 -1.73 5.78
C LEU A 335 24.09 -3.12 5.18
N ASP A 336 25.29 -3.72 5.31
CA ASP A 336 25.55 -5.10 4.87
C ASP A 336 24.71 -6.12 5.65
N ARG A 337 24.55 -5.93 6.98
CA ARG A 337 23.67 -6.80 7.79
C ARG A 337 22.21 -6.70 7.36
N VAL A 338 21.72 -5.46 7.10
CA VAL A 338 20.34 -5.24 6.65
C VAL A 338 20.14 -5.78 5.24
N LYS A 339 21.11 -5.58 4.33
CA LYS A 339 21.09 -6.17 2.98
C LYS A 339 20.88 -7.69 3.05
N LYS A 340 21.73 -8.39 3.83
CA LYS A 340 21.58 -9.83 4.03
C LYS A 340 20.20 -10.20 4.58
N THR A 341 19.68 -9.42 5.54
CA THR A 341 18.35 -9.67 6.12
C THR A 341 17.24 -9.52 5.07
N VAL A 342 17.35 -8.54 4.18
CA VAL A 342 16.40 -8.30 3.09
C VAL A 342 16.46 -9.44 2.06
N GLU A 343 17.66 -9.82 1.62
CA GLU A 343 17.88 -10.91 0.66
C GLU A 343 17.32 -12.24 1.20
N GLU A 344 17.61 -12.57 2.45
CA GLU A 344 17.06 -13.78 3.12
C GLU A 344 15.52 -13.69 3.21
N GLY A 345 14.97 -12.54 3.56
CA GLY A 345 13.51 -12.33 3.64
C GLY A 345 12.83 -12.55 2.29
N LEU A 346 13.42 -12.06 1.20
CA LEU A 346 12.93 -12.24 -0.17
C LEU A 346 13.06 -13.70 -0.64
N GLU A 347 14.15 -14.37 -0.32
CA GLU A 347 14.29 -15.79 -0.66
C GLU A 347 13.20 -16.65 0.00
N HIS A 348 12.71 -16.22 1.17
CA HIS A 348 11.72 -16.96 1.94
C HIS A 348 10.31 -16.35 1.93
N GLN A 349 9.99 -15.45 0.99
CA GLN A 349 8.70 -14.75 0.88
C GLN A 349 7.51 -15.66 0.51
N ASP A 350 7.76 -16.85 0.00
CA ASP A 350 6.73 -17.82 -0.39
C ASP A 350 5.87 -18.30 0.79
N LEU A 351 6.36 -18.22 2.03
CA LEU A 351 5.57 -18.53 3.20
C LEU A 351 4.83 -17.27 3.68
N HIS A 352 3.51 -17.27 3.53
CA HIS A 352 2.69 -16.13 3.95
C HIS A 352 2.79 -15.84 5.45
N PHE A 353 2.72 -14.56 5.81
CA PHE A 353 2.80 -14.08 7.20
C PHE A 353 1.85 -14.82 8.15
N GLN A 354 0.62 -15.11 7.72
CA GLN A 354 -0.34 -15.84 8.53
C GLN A 354 0.17 -17.24 8.88
N GLN A 355 0.82 -17.94 7.93
CA GLN A 355 1.44 -19.25 8.19
C GLN A 355 2.63 -19.13 9.14
N VAL A 356 3.38 -18.02 9.06
CA VAL A 356 4.45 -17.72 10.03
C VAL A 356 3.87 -17.53 11.43
N VAL A 357 2.77 -16.80 11.57
CA VAL A 357 2.06 -16.62 12.84
C VAL A 357 1.57 -17.97 13.40
N GLU A 358 0.98 -18.82 12.58
CA GLU A 358 0.53 -20.16 12.97
C GLU A 358 1.69 -21.07 13.40
N LEU A 359 2.84 -20.95 12.73
CA LEU A 359 4.05 -21.69 13.03
C LEU A 359 4.66 -21.27 14.38
N LEU A 360 4.74 -19.98 14.64
CA LEU A 360 5.37 -19.40 15.84
C LEU A 360 4.44 -19.43 17.06
N ARG A 361 3.12 -19.41 16.86
CA ARG A 361 2.09 -19.36 17.90
C ARG A 361 2.40 -18.31 18.97
N PRO A 362 2.61 -17.03 18.59
CA PRO A 362 2.95 -16.00 19.55
C PRO A 362 1.84 -15.87 20.61
N LYS A 363 2.25 -15.49 21.84
CA LYS A 363 1.27 -15.13 22.86
C LYS A 363 0.43 -13.95 22.35
N ARG A 364 -0.86 -14.13 22.27
CA ARG A 364 -1.77 -13.09 21.81
C ARG A 364 -2.00 -12.05 22.90
N ASP A 365 -1.86 -10.79 22.52
CA ASP A 365 -2.22 -9.62 23.31
C ASP A 365 -3.23 -8.80 22.50
N PRO A 366 -4.49 -8.67 22.98
CA PRO A 366 -5.53 -7.97 22.23
C PRO A 366 -5.27 -6.46 22.07
N SER A 367 -4.31 -5.92 22.80
CA SER A 367 -3.91 -4.52 22.74
C SER A 367 -2.87 -4.24 21.65
N ARG A 368 -2.29 -5.27 20.99
CA ARG A 368 -1.14 -5.16 20.10
C ARG A 368 -1.38 -5.82 18.74
N PRO A 369 -0.73 -5.33 17.68
CA PRO A 369 -0.59 -6.10 16.44
C PRO A 369 0.13 -7.44 16.70
N VAL A 370 -0.18 -8.44 15.89
CA VAL A 370 0.45 -9.76 16.02
C VAL A 370 1.88 -9.71 15.51
N LEU A 371 2.83 -10.15 16.30
CA LEU A 371 4.28 -10.22 16.07
C LEU A 371 5.00 -8.88 16.05
N TYR A 372 4.52 -7.84 15.39
CA TYR A 372 5.23 -6.56 15.27
C TYR A 372 4.27 -5.38 15.24
N GLY A 373 4.69 -4.25 15.84
CA GLY A 373 3.94 -2.98 15.85
C GLY A 373 4.55 -1.91 14.96
N ILE A 374 5.81 -2.10 14.51
CA ILE A 374 6.55 -1.15 13.66
C ILE A 374 6.60 -1.70 12.24
N ASN A 375 6.07 -0.94 11.29
CA ASN A 375 6.06 -1.32 9.88
C ASN A 375 6.79 -0.30 9.01
N PHE A 376 7.31 -0.73 7.86
CA PHE A 376 7.98 0.11 6.88
C PHE A 376 7.51 -0.21 5.47
N ILE A 377 7.00 0.78 4.77
CA ILE A 377 6.56 0.68 3.38
C ILE A 377 7.42 1.59 2.52
N TYR A 378 7.93 1.05 1.44
CA TYR A 378 8.68 1.77 0.44
C TYR A 378 8.03 1.54 -0.91
N GLN A 379 7.60 2.60 -1.56
CA GLN A 379 6.86 2.48 -2.82
C GLN A 379 7.14 3.66 -3.74
N ARG A 380 6.99 3.42 -5.04
CA ARG A 380 6.85 4.48 -6.03
C ARG A 380 5.42 5.03 -5.96
N ASP A 381 5.22 6.22 -6.49
CA ASP A 381 3.87 6.72 -6.70
C ASP A 381 3.17 5.81 -7.71
N PHE A 382 2.16 5.05 -7.24
CA PHE A 382 1.40 4.15 -8.12
C PHE A 382 0.55 4.94 -9.11
N VAL A 383 0.12 6.14 -8.74
CA VAL A 383 -0.68 7.02 -9.58
C VAL A 383 0.23 8.09 -10.18
N LYS A 384 0.69 7.85 -11.38
CA LYS A 384 1.44 8.87 -12.12
C LYS A 384 0.47 9.94 -12.62
N PRO A 385 0.86 11.24 -12.57
CA PRO A 385 0.10 12.27 -13.26
C PRO A 385 -0.04 11.90 -14.73
N GLY A 386 -1.26 11.85 -15.23
CA GLY A 386 -1.56 11.43 -16.60
C GLY A 386 -2.36 12.48 -17.36
N GLU A 387 -2.15 12.51 -18.67
CA GLU A 387 -2.96 13.30 -19.61
C GLU A 387 -3.70 12.35 -20.56
N PHE A 388 -5.02 12.53 -20.68
CA PHE A 388 -5.84 11.71 -21.57
C PHE A 388 -7.07 12.49 -22.05
N ALA A 389 -7.30 12.49 -23.35
CA ALA A 389 -8.46 13.13 -24.00
C ALA A 389 -8.68 14.60 -23.54
N GLY A 390 -7.61 15.38 -23.38
CA GLY A 390 -7.68 16.78 -22.92
C GLY A 390 -7.93 16.98 -21.43
N LEU A 391 -7.87 15.90 -20.64
CA LEU A 391 -7.91 15.94 -19.19
C LEU A 391 -6.53 15.68 -18.59
N THR A 392 -6.24 16.29 -17.45
CA THR A 392 -5.13 15.89 -16.57
C THR A 392 -5.69 15.25 -15.32
N MET A 393 -5.09 14.14 -14.88
CA MET A 393 -5.43 13.48 -13.63
C MET A 393 -4.20 13.31 -12.75
N SER A 394 -4.34 13.60 -11.47
CA SER A 394 -3.28 13.42 -10.48
C SER A 394 -3.85 12.95 -9.14
N SER A 395 -3.08 12.14 -8.40
CA SER A 395 -3.47 11.77 -7.05
C SER A 395 -3.31 12.95 -6.07
N VAL A 396 -4.22 13.02 -5.12
CA VAL A 396 -4.15 13.97 -4.00
C VAL A 396 -4.01 13.14 -2.71
N PRO A 397 -3.16 13.56 -1.76
CA PRO A 397 -3.04 12.84 -0.50
C PRO A 397 -4.39 12.66 0.19
N SER A 398 -4.67 11.45 0.68
CA SER A 398 -5.87 11.14 1.46
C SER A 398 -5.51 11.08 2.95
N LYS A 399 -6.49 11.33 3.82
CA LYS A 399 -6.33 11.01 5.24
C LYS A 399 -6.34 9.49 5.41
N SER A 400 -5.60 9.00 6.41
CA SER A 400 -5.71 7.60 6.80
C SER A 400 -7.11 7.32 7.35
N PRO A 401 -7.82 6.32 6.85
CA PRO A 401 -9.08 5.90 7.45
C PRO A 401 -8.87 5.16 8.78
N GLY A 402 -7.62 4.82 9.14
CA GLY A 402 -7.25 4.18 10.40
C GLY A 402 -5.84 3.55 10.35
N ALA A 403 -5.19 3.46 11.52
CA ALA A 403 -3.88 2.84 11.66
C ALA A 403 -3.97 1.33 11.88
N ILE A 404 -3.38 0.55 10.98
CA ILE A 404 -3.29 -0.91 11.10
C ILE A 404 -2.21 -1.32 12.09
N TYR A 405 -1.12 -0.58 12.14
CA TYR A 405 0.04 -0.79 13.04
C TYR A 405 0.06 0.25 14.14
N ASP A 406 0.88 0.05 15.15
CA ASP A 406 1.12 1.10 16.16
C ASP A 406 1.77 2.31 15.50
N ILE A 407 2.78 2.03 14.63
CA ILE A 407 3.49 3.04 13.84
C ILE A 407 3.93 2.44 12.49
N ASN A 408 3.74 3.18 11.42
CA ASN A 408 3.99 2.73 10.06
C ASN A 408 4.71 3.84 9.27
N PHE A 409 5.97 3.62 8.94
CA PHE A 409 6.74 4.56 8.14
C PHE A 409 6.57 4.26 6.65
N PHE A 410 6.40 5.31 5.86
CA PHE A 410 6.28 5.22 4.41
C PHE A 410 7.36 6.06 3.75
N MET A 411 8.01 5.51 2.75
CA MET A 411 8.77 6.31 1.78
C MET A 411 8.11 6.18 0.42
N VAL A 412 7.61 7.29 -0.09
CA VAL A 412 6.92 7.34 -1.39
C VAL A 412 7.70 8.24 -2.34
N GLN A 413 8.14 7.67 -3.46
CA GLN A 413 8.76 8.41 -4.54
C GLN A 413 7.72 9.29 -5.23
N ARG A 414 8.01 10.58 -5.38
CA ARG A 414 7.25 11.54 -6.17
C ARG A 414 8.09 11.96 -7.37
N THR A 415 7.49 12.74 -8.27
CA THR A 415 8.17 13.18 -9.49
C THR A 415 9.44 13.99 -9.22
N ASP A 416 9.47 14.75 -8.12
CA ASP A 416 10.50 15.75 -7.79
C ASP A 416 11.13 15.58 -6.41
N SER A 417 10.76 14.54 -5.67
CA SER A 417 11.18 14.36 -4.28
C SER A 417 10.80 12.97 -3.74
N TRP A 418 11.29 12.65 -2.56
CA TRP A 418 10.76 11.55 -1.76
C TRP A 418 10.00 12.09 -0.56
N ARG A 419 8.79 11.61 -0.38
CA ARG A 419 8.00 11.88 0.83
C ARG A 419 8.28 10.78 1.84
N LEU A 420 8.78 11.17 3.01
CA LEU A 420 8.86 10.35 4.20
C LEU A 420 7.64 10.66 5.07
N SER A 421 6.82 9.68 5.34
CA SER A 421 5.59 9.82 6.11
C SER A 421 5.56 8.81 7.25
N CYS A 422 4.80 9.13 8.28
CA CYS A 422 4.53 8.21 9.37
C CYS A 422 3.03 8.23 9.66
N GLU A 423 2.36 7.08 9.47
CA GLU A 423 1.04 6.80 9.99
C GLU A 423 1.18 6.21 11.38
N TYR A 424 0.45 6.72 12.34
CA TYR A 424 0.54 6.29 13.74
C TYR A 424 -0.82 6.26 14.40
N ASN A 425 -0.95 5.41 15.39
CA ASN A 425 -2.12 5.39 16.25
C ASN A 425 -2.01 6.54 17.27
N TYR A 426 -2.91 7.54 17.15
CA TYR A 426 -2.87 8.72 18.03
C TYR A 426 -3.36 8.47 19.46
N ASP A 427 -3.89 7.28 19.76
CA ASP A 427 -4.11 6.86 21.16
C ASP A 427 -2.81 6.39 21.83
N LEU A 428 -1.72 6.22 21.06
CA LEU A 428 -0.42 5.77 21.54
C LEU A 428 0.66 6.86 21.45
N TYR A 429 0.61 7.69 20.41
CA TYR A 429 1.65 8.68 20.09
C TYR A 429 1.07 10.06 19.83
N ASP A 430 1.75 11.08 20.33
CA ASP A 430 1.47 12.48 20.00
C ASP A 430 2.09 12.88 18.66
N ALA A 431 1.46 13.84 18.01
CA ALA A 431 1.95 14.41 16.75
C ALA A 431 3.37 14.98 16.87
N GLU A 432 3.71 15.57 18.03
CA GLU A 432 5.03 16.12 18.30
C GLU A 432 6.12 15.06 18.34
N SER A 433 5.86 13.93 19.01
CA SER A 433 6.78 12.79 19.07
C SER A 433 7.01 12.18 17.69
N VAL A 434 5.96 12.01 16.88
CA VAL A 434 6.07 11.48 15.53
C VAL A 434 6.79 12.47 14.61
N ASN A 435 6.54 13.76 14.73
CA ASN A 435 7.28 14.79 13.99
C ASN A 435 8.77 14.76 14.31
N ARG A 436 9.12 14.64 15.59
CA ARG A 436 10.51 14.48 16.04
C ARG A 436 11.17 13.25 15.40
N MET A 437 10.51 12.09 15.38
CA MET A 437 11.01 10.88 14.73
C MET A 437 11.27 11.08 13.23
N LEU A 438 10.34 11.72 12.51
CA LEU A 438 10.51 12.04 11.08
C LEU A 438 11.70 12.97 10.83
N GLY A 439 11.87 14.01 11.66
CA GLY A 439 12.98 14.92 11.56
C GLY A 439 14.32 14.27 11.89
N GLN A 440 14.36 13.41 12.91
CA GLN A 440 15.55 12.63 13.27
C GLN A 440 15.91 11.65 12.14
N MET A 441 14.93 10.98 11.54
CA MET A 441 15.19 10.10 10.41
C MET A 441 15.75 10.88 9.20
N ARG A 442 15.22 12.08 8.93
CA ARG A 442 15.78 12.98 7.91
C ARG A 442 17.22 13.37 8.23
N ASN A 443 17.50 13.77 9.48
CA ASN A 443 18.87 14.10 9.91
C ASN A 443 19.83 12.91 9.73
N LEU A 444 19.41 11.71 10.08
CA LEU A 444 20.21 10.50 9.84
C LEU A 444 20.53 10.32 8.36
N PHE A 445 19.57 10.50 7.45
CA PHE A 445 19.84 10.45 6.01
C PHE A 445 20.89 11.49 5.60
N GLU A 446 20.81 12.73 6.10
CA GLU A 446 21.75 13.80 5.80
C GLU A 446 23.17 13.51 6.34
N GLU A 447 23.29 12.95 7.53
CA GLU A 447 24.59 12.59 8.12
C GLU A 447 25.21 11.36 7.44
N ILE A 448 24.41 10.35 7.11
CA ILE A 448 24.86 9.13 6.44
C ILE A 448 25.34 9.44 5.01
N ALA A 449 24.68 10.34 4.29
CA ALA A 449 25.13 10.77 2.97
C ALA A 449 26.52 11.44 3.00
N LYS A 450 26.88 12.06 4.13
CA LYS A 450 28.19 12.70 4.33
C LYS A 450 29.27 11.73 4.76
N ASP A 451 28.95 10.80 5.68
CA ASP A 451 29.93 9.88 6.28
C ASP A 451 29.26 8.55 6.66
N PRO A 452 29.17 7.59 5.72
CA PRO A 452 28.59 6.28 5.98
C PRO A 452 29.49 5.36 6.83
N ASP A 453 30.76 5.71 7.04
CA ASP A 453 31.69 4.92 7.83
C ASP A 453 31.71 5.31 9.31
N ARG A 454 30.86 6.25 9.71
CA ARG A 454 30.66 6.61 11.11
C ARG A 454 29.98 5.48 11.87
N ARG A 455 30.39 5.26 13.15
CA ARG A 455 29.73 4.31 14.07
C ARG A 455 28.30 4.76 14.39
N ILE A 456 27.36 3.80 14.51
CA ILE A 456 25.95 4.13 14.75
C ILE A 456 25.73 4.93 16.04
N SER A 457 26.56 4.71 17.07
CA SER A 457 26.53 5.48 18.33
C SER A 457 26.94 6.95 18.19
N LYS A 458 27.51 7.36 17.07
CA LYS A 458 28.04 8.72 16.84
C LYS A 458 27.11 9.59 15.99
N PHE A 459 26.00 9.05 15.51
CA PHE A 459 24.97 9.84 14.83
C PHE A 459 24.13 10.62 15.82
N THR A 460 23.58 11.74 15.37
CA THR A 460 22.82 12.65 16.24
C THR A 460 21.32 12.50 16.02
N PHE A 461 20.56 12.68 17.09
CA PHE A 461 19.10 12.61 17.11
C PHE A 461 18.55 13.93 17.69
N PRO A 462 18.46 15.00 16.90
CA PRO A 462 18.03 16.30 17.39
C PRO A 462 16.57 16.28 17.85
N ASP A 463 16.27 17.00 18.94
CA ASP A 463 14.90 17.18 19.42
C ASP A 463 14.15 18.27 18.64
N ASN A 464 14.86 19.33 18.22
CA ASN A 464 14.26 20.40 17.40
C ASN A 464 14.46 20.08 15.91
N VAL A 465 13.39 19.68 15.26
CA VAL A 465 13.38 19.19 13.88
C VAL A 465 12.57 20.07 12.89
N GLY A 466 12.06 21.21 13.37
CA GLY A 466 11.16 22.08 12.61
C GLY A 466 9.73 21.56 12.52
N ASP A 467 8.87 22.32 11.87
CA ASP A 467 7.45 21.98 11.74
C ASP A 467 7.22 20.85 10.72
N PRO A 468 6.25 19.95 10.98
CA PRO A 468 5.87 18.93 10.03
C PRO A 468 5.22 19.56 8.79
N ILE A 469 5.42 18.95 7.64
CA ILE A 469 4.63 19.29 6.46
C ILE A 469 3.26 18.63 6.64
N PRO A 470 2.16 19.38 6.71
CA PRO A 470 0.83 18.79 6.76
C PRO A 470 0.65 17.84 5.56
N PRO A 471 0.05 16.66 5.74
CA PRO A 471 -0.14 15.69 4.65
C PRO A 471 -0.96 16.27 3.49
N PHE A 472 -1.67 17.36 3.72
CA PHE A 472 -2.59 18.02 2.80
C PHE A 472 -2.15 19.40 2.33
N ALA A 473 -0.94 19.86 2.66
CA ALA A 473 -0.46 21.13 2.11
C ALA A 473 -0.43 20.99 0.57
N PRO A 474 -1.16 21.86 -0.17
CA PRO A 474 -1.03 21.87 -1.63
C PRO A 474 0.45 22.15 -1.94
N TYR A 475 0.99 21.44 -2.94
CA TYR A 475 2.34 21.72 -3.44
C TYR A 475 2.39 23.19 -3.86
N THR A 476 2.90 24.06 -3.01
CA THR A 476 3.37 25.36 -3.45
C THR A 476 4.57 25.08 -4.33
N LYS A 477 4.44 25.39 -5.63
CA LYS A 477 5.53 25.37 -6.59
C LYS A 477 6.74 26.03 -5.96
N LEU A 478 7.72 25.24 -5.57
CA LEU A 478 9.08 25.77 -5.44
C LEU A 478 9.43 26.25 -6.84
N SER A 479 9.68 27.55 -6.99
CA SER A 479 10.01 28.18 -8.25
C SER A 479 11.10 27.38 -8.96
N PRO A 480 10.97 27.09 -10.27
CA PRO A 480 11.98 26.33 -10.97
C PRO A 480 13.25 27.17 -11.01
N SER A 481 14.29 26.74 -10.31
CA SER A 481 15.64 27.18 -10.58
C SER A 481 15.98 26.69 -11.99
N ARG A 482 16.16 27.62 -12.93
CA ARG A 482 16.58 27.34 -14.29
C ARG A 482 17.87 26.53 -14.29
N SER A 483 17.80 25.29 -14.71
CA SER A 483 18.92 24.61 -15.37
C SER A 483 18.35 23.46 -16.19
N SER A 484 18.23 23.75 -17.47
CA SER A 484 17.98 22.77 -18.52
C SER A 484 19.22 21.92 -18.72
N ALA A 485 19.11 20.63 -18.52
CA ALA A 485 19.87 19.64 -19.29
C ALA A 485 19.14 18.30 -19.16
N ALA A 486 18.36 17.98 -20.18
CA ALA A 486 17.94 16.61 -20.42
C ALA A 486 19.21 15.77 -20.59
N ARG A 487 19.49 14.86 -19.70
CA ARG A 487 20.45 13.77 -19.91
C ARG A 487 19.68 12.50 -20.17
N ASP A 488 19.84 12.08 -21.40
CA ASP A 488 19.53 10.76 -21.91
C ASP A 488 20.27 9.72 -21.04
N VAL A 489 19.55 8.90 -20.29
CA VAL A 489 20.11 7.80 -19.51
C VAL A 489 19.73 6.49 -20.19
N SER A 490 20.40 6.24 -21.29
CA SER A 490 20.55 4.88 -21.82
C SER A 490 21.96 4.39 -21.44
N SER A 491 21.99 3.23 -20.79
CA SER A 491 23.14 2.41 -20.45
C SER A 491 23.72 2.56 -19.02
N ALA A 492 23.37 1.61 -18.15
CA ALA A 492 24.29 1.05 -17.18
C ALA A 492 23.80 -0.33 -16.71
N PRO A 493 24.69 -1.26 -16.43
CA PRO A 493 24.36 -2.65 -16.16
C PRO A 493 24.27 -2.90 -14.66
N ASP A 494 23.06 -3.20 -14.16
CA ASP A 494 22.92 -3.73 -12.81
C ASP A 494 21.76 -4.76 -12.76
N ALA A 495 21.99 -5.94 -13.33
CA ALA A 495 21.00 -6.98 -13.44
C ALA A 495 20.61 -7.63 -12.08
N ILE A 496 21.43 -7.48 -11.02
CA ILE A 496 21.18 -8.10 -9.71
C ILE A 496 20.52 -7.12 -8.74
N ALA A 497 21.01 -5.89 -8.64
CA ALA A 497 20.39 -4.85 -7.80
C ALA A 497 19.02 -4.43 -8.36
N ASP A 498 18.88 -4.40 -9.69
CA ASP A 498 17.61 -4.11 -10.37
C ASP A 498 16.58 -5.24 -10.22
N LYS A 499 17.01 -6.50 -10.06
CA LYS A 499 16.11 -7.63 -9.81
C LYS A 499 15.54 -7.59 -8.37
N ALA A 500 16.36 -7.35 -7.36
CA ALA A 500 15.90 -7.21 -5.97
C ALA A 500 15.07 -5.92 -5.78
N ALA A 501 15.42 -4.81 -6.44
CA ALA A 501 14.63 -3.60 -6.45
C ALA A 501 13.30 -3.79 -7.19
N LYS A 502 13.29 -4.53 -8.29
CA LYS A 502 12.05 -4.87 -9.02
C LYS A 502 11.14 -5.81 -8.23
N GLU A 503 11.69 -6.70 -7.40
CA GLU A 503 10.90 -7.58 -6.53
C GLU A 503 10.36 -6.87 -5.28
N LEU A 504 11.02 -5.83 -4.79
CA LEU A 504 10.53 -4.98 -3.69
C LEU A 504 9.65 -3.82 -4.18
N LEU A 505 9.79 -3.43 -5.44
CA LEU A 505 9.01 -2.38 -6.08
C LEU A 505 7.92 -2.92 -7.01
N ARG A 506 7.92 -4.22 -7.23
CA ARG A 506 6.83 -4.99 -7.86
C ARG A 506 5.77 -5.47 -6.84
#